data_6a2e1a13cc30e093cf3fd7b84a985d10
#
_entry.id   6a2e1a13cc30e093cf3fd7b84a985d10
#
_cell.length_a   1.000
_cell.length_b   1.000
_cell.length_c   1.000
_cell.angle_alpha   90.00
_cell.angle_beta   90.00
_cell.angle_gamma   90.00
#
_symmetry.space_group_name_H-M   'P 1'
#
loop_
_entity.id
_entity.type
_entity.pdbx_description
1 polymer ?
#
loop_
_entity_poly.entity_id
_entity_poly.type
_entity_poly.pdbx_seq_one_letter_code
_entity_poly.pdbx_strand_id
1 'polypeptide(L)'
;MLDIKFVRENPDIVKENIRKKFQNAKLPLVDEAIALDAQRRQAINEGEALKAERNKLSKANGPLFGRLKKCADEAEKAEIQKQIDANNAAVKANADRMALLEEQKAQAEAALNKIMLVIPQIIDETVPIGPDDSCNVEVERFGEPKTPDFEVPYHTDIMERFDGIDLDAAGRVSGSGFYYLLGDIARLHEAVLAYARDFMIDKGFTYCIPPFMIHGNVVEGVMSQTDMDGMMYKIEGEDLYLIGTSEHSMIGRVIDQIIPEDKLPQTLTSYSPCFRKEKGSHGIEERGIYRIHQFEKQEMIVVCKPEDSRDWYEKLWRFSVELFRNFDIPVRQLECCSGDLADLKVKSCDIEAWSPRQQK
;
A
#
# COMPACT_ATOMS: atom_id res chain seq x y z
N MET A 1 6.20 2.98 1.18
CA MET A 1 7.03 3.27 2.38
C MET A 1 8.38 3.83 1.92
N LEU A 2 8.88 4.90 2.56
CA LEU A 2 10.20 5.47 2.26
C LEU A 2 11.32 4.47 2.65
N ASP A 3 12.48 4.57 1.97
CA ASP A 3 13.67 3.86 2.41
C ASP A 3 14.23 4.53 3.68
N ILE A 4 14.51 3.75 4.72
CA ILE A 4 15.08 4.25 5.98
C ILE A 4 16.45 4.93 5.76
N LYS A 5 17.21 4.51 4.76
CA LYS A 5 18.46 5.18 4.38
C LYS A 5 18.17 6.61 3.92
N PHE A 6 17.14 6.80 3.08
CA PHE A 6 16.71 8.12 2.63
C PHE A 6 16.27 9.00 3.80
N VAL A 7 15.46 8.47 4.72
CA VAL A 7 15.01 9.20 5.93
C VAL A 7 16.18 9.65 6.78
N ARG A 8 17.16 8.78 6.99
CA ARG A 8 18.37 9.08 7.77
C ARG A 8 19.27 10.13 7.13
N GLU A 9 19.42 10.06 5.80
CA GLU A 9 20.30 10.96 5.05
C GLU A 9 19.64 12.32 4.76
N ASN A 10 18.30 12.38 4.76
CA ASN A 10 17.52 13.56 4.39
C ASN A 10 16.37 13.86 5.38
N PRO A 11 16.63 13.94 6.71
CA PRO A 11 15.58 14.12 7.71
C PRO A 11 14.79 15.41 7.53
N ASP A 12 15.44 16.49 7.12
CA ASP A 12 14.80 17.79 6.91
C ASP A 12 13.84 17.78 5.73
N ILE A 13 14.16 17.07 4.65
CA ILE A 13 13.27 16.89 3.49
C ILE A 13 12.01 16.13 3.94
N VAL A 14 12.17 15.06 4.70
CA VAL A 14 11.05 14.27 5.21
C VAL A 14 10.16 15.09 6.15
N LYS A 15 10.77 15.84 7.08
CA LYS A 15 10.03 16.73 7.99
C LYS A 15 9.31 17.85 7.27
N GLU A 16 9.92 18.44 6.25
CA GLU A 16 9.27 19.46 5.42
C GLU A 16 8.09 18.90 4.64
N ASN A 17 8.22 17.70 4.08
CA ASN A 17 7.13 17.00 3.43
C ASN A 17 5.94 16.72 4.37
N ILE A 18 6.23 16.30 5.62
CA ILE A 18 5.20 16.11 6.66
C ILE A 18 4.45 17.44 6.93
N ARG A 19 5.17 18.59 6.98
CA ARG A 19 4.54 19.91 7.15
C ARG A 19 3.66 20.27 5.96
N LYS A 20 4.15 20.05 4.73
CA LYS A 20 3.37 20.27 3.49
C LYS A 20 2.09 19.45 3.45
N LYS A 21 2.08 18.27 4.06
CA LYS A 21 0.89 17.41 4.21
C LYS A 21 0.04 17.74 5.44
N PHE A 22 0.36 18.81 6.18
CA PHE A 22 -0.37 19.23 7.40
C PHE A 22 -0.41 18.16 8.51
N GLN A 23 0.56 17.25 8.54
CA GLN A 23 0.61 16.12 9.48
C GLN A 23 1.65 16.32 10.59
N ASN A 24 1.73 17.53 11.16
CA ASN A 24 2.79 17.93 12.11
C ASN A 24 2.96 17.00 13.32
N ALA A 25 1.91 16.27 13.72
CA ALA A 25 1.98 15.27 14.78
C ALA A 25 2.98 14.12 14.48
N LYS A 26 3.30 13.90 13.19
CA LYS A 26 4.25 12.87 12.76
C LYS A 26 5.72 13.33 12.76
N LEU A 27 6.01 14.62 12.98
CA LEU A 27 7.38 15.14 12.96
C LEU A 27 8.35 14.41 13.92
N PRO A 28 7.97 14.10 15.18
CA PRO A 28 8.85 13.37 16.09
C PRO A 28 9.20 11.95 15.61
N LEU A 29 8.33 11.31 14.82
CA LEU A 29 8.53 9.95 14.34
C LEU A 29 9.75 9.84 13.41
N VAL A 30 10.15 10.91 12.74
CA VAL A 30 11.35 10.94 11.89
C VAL A 30 12.62 10.72 12.74
N ASP A 31 12.75 11.43 13.86
CA ASP A 31 13.89 11.29 14.74
C ASP A 31 13.88 9.94 15.46
N GLU A 32 12.70 9.45 15.84
CA GLU A 32 12.52 8.14 16.45
C GLU A 32 12.93 7.01 15.48
N ALA A 33 12.52 7.08 14.21
CA ALA A 33 12.92 6.13 13.18
C ALA A 33 14.45 6.09 13.00
N ILE A 34 15.10 7.24 12.98
CA ILE A 34 16.56 7.34 12.88
C ILE A 34 17.25 6.71 14.10
N ALA A 35 16.73 6.96 15.30
CA ALA A 35 17.27 6.37 16.52
C ALA A 35 17.13 4.85 16.56
N LEU A 36 15.97 4.31 16.16
CA LEU A 36 15.72 2.87 16.06
C LEU A 36 16.62 2.21 15.00
N ASP A 37 16.81 2.85 13.83
CA ASP A 37 17.74 2.35 12.82
C ASP A 37 19.18 2.33 13.32
N ALA A 38 19.59 3.33 14.11
CA ALA A 38 20.92 3.36 14.74
C ALA A 38 21.09 2.17 15.71
N GLN A 39 20.10 1.90 16.57
CA GLN A 39 20.11 0.75 17.49
C GLN A 39 20.17 -0.57 16.73
N ARG A 40 19.35 -0.73 15.71
CA ARG A 40 19.34 -1.91 14.84
C ARG A 40 20.70 -2.18 14.22
N ARG A 41 21.32 -1.15 13.61
CA ARG A 41 22.64 -1.25 12.97
C ARG A 41 23.75 -1.55 13.98
N GLN A 42 23.67 -0.96 15.18
CA GLN A 42 24.61 -1.26 16.25
C GLN A 42 24.53 -2.71 16.67
N ALA A 43 23.33 -3.26 16.88
CA ALA A 43 23.12 -4.65 17.24
C ALA A 43 23.65 -5.61 16.16
N ILE A 44 23.44 -5.30 14.87
CA ILE A 44 23.97 -6.08 13.74
C ILE A 44 25.51 -6.07 13.76
N ASN A 45 26.14 -4.92 13.85
CA ASN A 45 27.60 -4.77 13.80
C ASN A 45 28.27 -5.48 15.00
N GLU A 46 27.72 -5.32 16.21
CA GLU A 46 28.21 -6.01 17.42
C GLU A 46 28.04 -7.54 17.28
N GLY A 47 26.89 -7.98 16.79
CA GLY A 47 26.61 -9.41 16.54
C GLY A 47 27.56 -10.04 15.53
N GLU A 48 27.88 -9.35 14.44
CA GLU A 48 28.85 -9.81 13.45
C GLU A 48 30.27 -9.87 14.02
N ALA A 49 30.69 -8.89 14.81
CA ALA A 49 31.98 -8.90 15.49
C ALA A 49 32.12 -10.09 16.46
N LEU A 50 31.09 -10.33 17.29
CA LEU A 50 31.05 -11.45 18.23
C LEU A 50 31.04 -12.81 17.50
N LYS A 51 30.35 -12.91 16.36
CA LYS A 51 30.36 -14.09 15.51
C LYS A 51 31.74 -14.39 14.93
N ALA A 52 32.45 -13.35 14.48
CA ALA A 52 33.81 -13.49 13.97
C ALA A 52 34.77 -13.91 15.08
N GLU A 53 34.67 -13.33 16.28
CA GLU A 53 35.47 -13.68 17.45
C GLU A 53 35.19 -15.12 17.90
N ARG A 54 33.94 -15.53 18.02
CA ARG A 54 33.53 -16.89 18.34
C ARG A 54 34.16 -17.90 17.38
N ASN A 55 34.12 -17.61 16.08
CA ASN A 55 34.72 -18.48 15.07
C ASN A 55 36.26 -18.56 15.22
N LYS A 56 36.94 -17.46 15.58
CA LYS A 56 38.39 -17.42 15.84
C LYS A 56 38.78 -18.27 17.05
N LEU A 57 38.05 -18.11 18.17
CA LEU A 57 38.28 -18.88 19.40
C LEU A 57 38.02 -20.35 19.20
N SER A 58 36.95 -20.72 18.51
CA SER A 58 36.64 -22.14 18.18
C SER A 58 37.73 -22.77 17.33
N LYS A 59 38.27 -22.04 16.34
CA LYS A 59 39.39 -22.51 15.51
C LYS A 59 40.69 -22.67 16.31
N ALA A 60 40.94 -21.75 17.28
CA ALA A 60 42.12 -21.81 18.13
C ALA A 60 42.16 -23.06 19.05
N ASN A 61 41.01 -23.60 19.42
CA ASN A 61 40.91 -24.78 20.24
C ASN A 61 41.37 -26.06 19.51
N GLY A 62 41.28 -26.13 18.18
CA GLY A 62 41.73 -27.33 17.41
C GLY A 62 43.18 -27.71 17.64
N PRO A 63 44.16 -26.79 17.42
CA PRO A 63 45.57 -27.01 17.76
C PRO A 63 45.82 -27.31 19.24
N LEU A 64 45.09 -26.64 20.16
CA LEU A 64 45.21 -26.88 21.58
C LEU A 64 44.82 -28.31 21.98
N PHE A 65 43.69 -28.80 21.44
CA PHE A 65 43.29 -30.20 21.63
C PHE A 65 44.31 -31.17 21.06
N GLY A 66 44.92 -30.85 19.92
CA GLY A 66 46.00 -31.65 19.32
C GLY A 66 47.23 -31.71 20.20
N ARG A 67 47.64 -30.60 20.82
CA ARG A 67 48.76 -30.51 21.77
C ARG A 67 48.45 -31.25 23.07
N LEU A 68 47.25 -31.05 23.62
CA LEU A 68 46.80 -31.69 24.86
C LEU A 68 46.91 -33.22 24.78
N LYS A 69 46.52 -33.81 23.64
CA LYS A 69 46.60 -35.24 23.39
C LYS A 69 48.03 -35.79 23.29
N LYS A 70 49.01 -34.99 22.90
CA LYS A 70 50.41 -35.38 22.69
C LYS A 70 51.33 -35.00 23.83
N CYS A 71 50.90 -34.13 24.74
CA CYS A 71 51.68 -33.66 25.86
C CYS A 71 51.85 -34.75 26.91
N ALA A 72 53.07 -34.95 27.43
CA ALA A 72 53.36 -35.89 28.52
C ALA A 72 53.56 -35.18 29.87
N ASP A 73 53.78 -33.88 29.88
CA ASP A 73 53.99 -33.07 31.10
C ASP A 73 52.62 -32.62 31.67
N GLU A 74 52.38 -32.97 32.90
CA GLU A 74 51.13 -32.66 33.60
C GLU A 74 50.94 -31.15 33.86
N ALA A 75 52.03 -30.38 34.09
CA ALA A 75 51.95 -28.95 34.27
C ALA A 75 51.57 -28.24 32.94
N GLU A 76 52.16 -28.67 31.82
CA GLU A 76 51.83 -28.15 30.47
C GLU A 76 50.38 -28.56 30.06
N LYS A 77 49.92 -29.78 30.38
CA LYS A 77 48.51 -30.20 30.15
C LYS A 77 47.56 -29.29 30.88
N ALA A 78 47.78 -28.97 32.15
CA ALA A 78 46.94 -28.13 32.95
C ALA A 78 46.81 -26.69 32.35
N GLU A 79 47.91 -26.14 31.82
CA GLU A 79 47.92 -24.81 31.19
C GLU A 79 47.16 -24.83 29.85
N ILE A 80 47.34 -25.87 29.03
CA ILE A 80 46.59 -26.05 27.77
C ILE A 80 45.09 -26.18 28.07
N GLN A 81 44.72 -26.99 29.07
CA GLN A 81 43.32 -27.18 29.46
C GLN A 81 42.70 -25.85 29.92
N LYS A 82 43.43 -25.07 30.74
CA LYS A 82 42.99 -23.73 31.17
C LYS A 82 42.75 -22.79 30.00
N GLN A 83 43.57 -22.81 28.94
CA GLN A 83 43.37 -22.03 27.74
C GLN A 83 42.11 -22.49 26.96
N ILE A 84 41.89 -23.78 26.85
CA ILE A 84 40.69 -24.35 26.20
C ILE A 84 39.43 -23.94 26.97
N ASP A 85 39.48 -24.00 28.31
CA ASP A 85 38.33 -23.67 29.14
C ASP A 85 38.04 -22.16 29.11
N ALA A 86 39.05 -21.29 29.07
CA ALA A 86 38.90 -19.88 28.84
C ALA A 86 38.28 -19.55 27.47
N ASN A 87 38.76 -20.20 26.40
CA ASN A 87 38.17 -20.01 25.07
C ASN A 87 36.71 -20.47 25.03
N ASN A 88 36.39 -21.60 25.65
CA ASN A 88 35.03 -22.13 25.72
C ASN A 88 34.09 -21.21 26.50
N ALA A 89 34.57 -20.64 27.62
CA ALA A 89 33.84 -19.66 28.41
C ALA A 89 33.54 -18.40 27.58
N ALA A 90 34.54 -17.90 26.83
CA ALA A 90 34.36 -16.75 25.95
C ALA A 90 33.40 -17.04 24.80
N VAL A 91 33.48 -18.22 24.18
CA VAL A 91 32.54 -18.68 23.13
C VAL A 91 31.11 -18.70 23.67
N LYS A 92 30.91 -19.18 24.88
CA LYS A 92 29.60 -19.22 25.54
C LYS A 92 29.09 -17.78 25.81
N ALA A 93 29.92 -16.94 26.40
CA ALA A 93 29.56 -15.54 26.67
C ALA A 93 29.18 -14.78 25.39
N ASN A 94 29.95 -15.00 24.30
CA ASN A 94 29.65 -14.41 22.99
C ASN A 94 28.30 -14.93 22.45
N ALA A 95 27.98 -16.22 22.63
CA ALA A 95 26.71 -16.79 22.20
C ALA A 95 25.52 -16.18 22.98
N ASP A 96 25.65 -16.06 24.31
CA ASP A 96 24.62 -15.46 25.16
C ASP A 96 24.41 -13.98 24.80
N ARG A 97 25.49 -13.23 24.56
CA ARG A 97 25.39 -11.83 24.12
C ARG A 97 24.77 -11.68 22.73
N MET A 98 25.11 -12.57 21.79
CA MET A 98 24.50 -12.59 20.45
C MET A 98 22.97 -12.83 20.51
N ALA A 99 22.51 -13.70 21.41
CA ALA A 99 21.06 -13.92 21.58
C ALA A 99 20.35 -12.64 22.03
N LEU A 100 20.91 -11.92 23.00
CA LEU A 100 20.36 -10.61 23.44
C LEU A 100 20.36 -9.56 22.32
N LEU A 101 21.43 -9.52 21.51
CA LEU A 101 21.50 -8.57 20.38
C LEU A 101 20.49 -8.92 19.29
N GLU A 102 20.22 -10.18 19.03
CA GLU A 102 19.19 -10.58 18.06
C GLU A 102 17.79 -10.22 18.54
N GLU A 103 17.51 -10.35 19.84
CA GLU A 103 16.27 -9.86 20.44
C GLU A 103 16.12 -8.34 20.33
N GLN A 104 17.17 -7.58 20.67
CA GLN A 104 17.20 -6.12 20.55
C GLN A 104 17.00 -5.66 19.11
N LYS A 105 17.65 -6.34 18.15
CA LYS A 105 17.48 -6.10 16.72
C LYS A 105 16.02 -6.32 16.31
N ALA A 106 15.42 -7.46 16.67
CA ALA A 106 14.04 -7.78 16.32
C ALA A 106 13.05 -6.75 16.89
N GLN A 107 13.24 -6.32 18.14
CA GLN A 107 12.43 -5.28 18.77
C GLN A 107 12.56 -3.94 18.03
N ALA A 108 13.79 -3.52 17.71
CA ALA A 108 14.04 -2.30 16.98
C ALA A 108 13.46 -2.35 15.55
N GLU A 109 13.58 -3.48 14.85
CA GLU A 109 12.99 -3.69 13.51
C GLU A 109 11.45 -3.61 13.55
N ALA A 110 10.81 -4.25 14.51
CA ALA A 110 9.36 -4.21 14.66
C ALA A 110 8.84 -2.79 14.98
N ALA A 111 9.52 -2.05 15.86
CA ALA A 111 9.18 -0.66 16.17
C ALA A 111 9.42 0.27 14.99
N LEU A 112 10.58 0.14 14.32
CA LEU A 112 10.92 0.91 13.14
C LEU A 112 9.90 0.70 12.02
N ASN A 113 9.51 -0.54 11.75
CA ASN A 113 8.55 -0.85 10.69
C ASN A 113 7.20 -0.16 10.93
N LYS A 114 6.71 -0.16 12.17
CA LYS A 114 5.45 0.54 12.53
C LYS A 114 5.53 2.04 12.25
N ILE A 115 6.65 2.68 12.55
CA ILE A 115 6.85 4.10 12.28
C ILE A 115 6.95 4.37 10.78
N MET A 116 7.72 3.55 10.06
CA MET A 116 7.91 3.73 8.61
C MET A 116 6.62 3.55 7.81
N LEU A 117 5.66 2.75 8.29
CA LEU A 117 4.34 2.59 7.69
C LEU A 117 3.47 3.84 7.76
N VAL A 118 3.73 4.76 8.71
CA VAL A 118 2.93 5.98 8.88
C VAL A 118 3.65 7.26 8.40
N ILE A 119 4.93 7.20 8.08
CA ILE A 119 5.65 8.31 7.45
C ILE A 119 5.22 8.39 5.98
N PRO A 120 4.69 9.56 5.52
CA PRO A 120 4.18 9.69 4.15
C PRO A 120 5.29 9.67 3.10
N GLN A 121 4.95 9.27 1.88
CA GLN A 121 5.81 9.44 0.70
C GLN A 121 6.09 10.92 0.44
N ILE A 122 7.25 11.21 -0.16
CA ILE A 122 7.58 12.57 -0.60
C ILE A 122 6.68 12.91 -1.78
N ILE A 123 5.89 13.99 -1.62
CA ILE A 123 4.99 14.46 -2.67
C ILE A 123 5.77 15.07 -3.84
N ASP A 124 5.20 14.96 -5.03
CA ASP A 124 5.73 15.62 -6.22
C ASP A 124 5.73 17.15 -6.06
N GLU A 125 6.70 17.82 -6.64
CA GLU A 125 6.86 19.28 -6.54
C GLU A 125 5.68 20.07 -7.16
N THR A 126 4.92 19.44 -8.06
CA THR A 126 3.76 20.04 -8.73
C THR A 126 2.46 19.89 -7.94
N VAL A 127 2.46 19.14 -6.83
CA VAL A 127 1.27 18.96 -5.99
C VAL A 127 0.88 20.28 -5.33
N PRO A 128 -0.39 20.73 -5.48
CA PRO A 128 -0.88 21.93 -4.81
C PRO A 128 -0.78 21.78 -3.29
N ILE A 129 -0.41 22.85 -2.60
CA ILE A 129 -0.30 22.84 -1.12
C ILE A 129 -1.62 23.36 -0.54
N GLY A 130 -2.28 22.50 0.24
CA GLY A 130 -3.55 22.82 0.89
C GLY A 130 -3.88 21.81 2.00
N PRO A 131 -4.65 22.20 3.03
CA PRO A 131 -4.91 21.38 4.21
C PRO A 131 -5.90 20.23 3.97
N ASP A 132 -6.81 20.34 3.01
CA ASP A 132 -7.89 19.39 2.76
C ASP A 132 -8.41 19.51 1.30
N ASP A 133 -9.40 18.68 0.94
CA ASP A 133 -9.99 18.54 -0.39
C ASP A 133 -10.56 19.85 -0.97
N SER A 134 -10.94 20.83 -0.12
CA SER A 134 -11.39 22.14 -0.59
C SER A 134 -10.30 22.95 -1.33
N CYS A 135 -9.04 22.53 -1.18
CA CYS A 135 -7.87 23.10 -1.83
C CYS A 135 -7.42 22.32 -3.08
N ASN A 136 -8.18 21.32 -3.51
CA ASN A 136 -7.94 20.64 -4.77
C ASN A 136 -8.13 21.59 -5.94
N VAL A 137 -7.29 21.45 -6.97
CA VAL A 137 -7.24 22.41 -8.08
C VAL A 137 -7.79 21.78 -9.34
N GLU A 138 -8.83 22.43 -9.90
CA GLU A 138 -9.32 22.08 -11.22
C GLU A 138 -8.28 22.51 -12.29
N VAL A 139 -7.79 21.53 -13.06
CA VAL A 139 -6.75 21.75 -14.07
C VAL A 139 -7.35 21.86 -15.45
N GLU A 140 -8.27 20.98 -15.82
CA GLU A 140 -8.82 20.91 -17.17
C GLU A 140 -10.25 20.37 -17.16
N ARG A 141 -11.06 20.85 -18.12
CA ARG A 141 -12.43 20.36 -18.38
C ARG A 141 -12.55 19.77 -19.77
N PHE A 142 -13.36 18.71 -19.86
CA PHE A 142 -13.60 17.97 -21.08
C PHE A 142 -15.11 17.83 -21.32
N GLY A 143 -15.60 18.42 -22.42
CA GLY A 143 -17.01 18.47 -22.77
C GLY A 143 -17.76 19.57 -22.04
N GLU A 144 -18.93 19.90 -22.58
CA GLU A 144 -19.79 20.97 -22.06
C GLU A 144 -20.85 20.40 -21.11
N PRO A 145 -20.88 20.83 -19.84
CA PRO A 145 -21.93 20.48 -18.90
C PRO A 145 -23.30 20.93 -19.41
N LYS A 146 -24.28 20.05 -19.40
CA LYS A 146 -25.66 20.36 -19.77
C LYS A 146 -26.59 20.06 -18.62
N THR A 147 -27.46 21.01 -18.32
CA THR A 147 -28.58 20.84 -17.38
C THR A 147 -29.85 20.78 -18.19
N PRO A 148 -30.63 19.70 -18.13
CA PRO A 148 -31.92 19.64 -18.80
C PRO A 148 -32.92 20.64 -18.19
N ASP A 149 -33.97 20.96 -18.93
CA ASP A 149 -35.06 21.87 -18.53
C ASP A 149 -36.16 21.20 -17.67
N PHE A 150 -35.89 19.94 -17.27
CA PHE A 150 -36.76 19.14 -16.41
C PHE A 150 -36.02 18.71 -15.14
N GLU A 151 -36.78 18.36 -14.10
CA GLU A 151 -36.19 17.80 -12.87
C GLU A 151 -35.59 16.40 -13.15
N VAL A 152 -34.29 16.28 -12.93
CA VAL A 152 -33.58 14.99 -13.08
C VAL A 152 -33.87 14.09 -11.88
N PRO A 153 -34.52 12.94 -12.06
CA PRO A 153 -34.81 12.02 -10.95
C PRO A 153 -33.55 11.38 -10.37
N TYR A 154 -33.66 10.80 -9.19
CA TYR A 154 -32.60 9.97 -8.63
C TYR A 154 -32.33 8.75 -9.52
N HIS A 155 -31.08 8.25 -9.47
CA HIS A 155 -30.71 7.05 -10.20
C HIS A 155 -31.57 5.84 -9.78
N THR A 156 -31.88 5.69 -8.48
CA THR A 156 -32.78 4.64 -8.00
C THR A 156 -34.19 4.76 -8.54
N ASP A 157 -34.74 5.98 -8.60
CA ASP A 157 -36.08 6.20 -9.15
C ASP A 157 -36.15 5.83 -10.66
N ILE A 158 -35.02 6.05 -11.38
CA ILE A 158 -34.90 5.61 -12.78
C ILE A 158 -34.86 4.08 -12.84
N MET A 159 -34.02 3.45 -12.02
CA MET A 159 -33.88 1.99 -11.98
C MET A 159 -35.20 1.28 -11.62
N GLU A 160 -35.95 1.83 -10.65
CA GLU A 160 -37.26 1.32 -10.25
C GLU A 160 -38.28 1.36 -11.40
N ARG A 161 -38.28 2.39 -12.27
CA ARG A 161 -39.12 2.49 -13.44
C ARG A 161 -38.89 1.35 -14.46
N PHE A 162 -37.72 0.72 -14.41
CA PHE A 162 -37.35 -0.43 -15.24
C PHE A 162 -37.41 -1.77 -14.50
N ASP A 163 -38.01 -1.81 -13.30
CA ASP A 163 -37.96 -2.97 -12.39
C ASP A 163 -36.54 -3.52 -12.21
N GLY A 164 -35.55 -2.60 -12.23
CA GLY A 164 -34.12 -2.92 -12.36
C GLY A 164 -33.33 -2.93 -11.06
N ILE A 165 -33.97 -2.64 -9.91
CA ILE A 165 -33.31 -2.61 -8.60
C ILE A 165 -34.26 -3.11 -7.50
N ASP A 166 -33.70 -3.87 -6.52
CA ASP A 166 -34.43 -4.29 -5.33
C ASP A 166 -33.56 -4.09 -4.07
N LEU A 167 -33.73 -2.92 -3.45
CA LEU A 167 -33.03 -2.56 -2.21
C LEU A 167 -33.65 -3.22 -0.98
N ASP A 168 -34.95 -3.51 -1.01
CA ASP A 168 -35.64 -4.15 0.09
C ASP A 168 -35.21 -5.61 0.27
N ALA A 169 -35.08 -6.35 -0.83
CA ALA A 169 -34.51 -7.70 -0.78
C ALA A 169 -33.05 -7.69 -0.32
N ALA A 170 -32.24 -6.76 -0.82
CA ALA A 170 -30.86 -6.60 -0.36
C ALA A 170 -30.76 -6.30 1.14
N GLY A 171 -31.64 -5.42 1.64
CA GLY A 171 -31.76 -5.12 3.06
C GLY A 171 -32.06 -6.35 3.93
N ARG A 172 -32.94 -7.24 3.45
CA ARG A 172 -33.27 -8.50 4.16
C ARG A 172 -32.14 -9.53 4.12
N VAL A 173 -31.32 -9.56 3.05
CA VAL A 173 -30.27 -10.57 2.85
C VAL A 173 -28.93 -10.14 3.47
N SER A 174 -28.54 -8.87 3.30
CA SER A 174 -27.19 -8.41 3.62
C SER A 174 -27.17 -7.13 4.46
N GLY A 175 -28.29 -6.44 4.61
CA GLY A 175 -28.39 -5.14 5.28
C GLY A 175 -28.35 -3.97 4.29
N SER A 176 -28.31 -2.75 4.84
CA SER A 176 -28.19 -1.52 4.03
C SER A 176 -26.82 -1.46 3.34
N GLY A 177 -26.73 -0.75 2.22
CA GLY A 177 -25.47 -0.59 1.47
C GLY A 177 -25.15 -1.79 0.54
N PHE A 178 -26.13 -2.64 0.27
CA PHE A 178 -26.11 -3.69 -0.74
C PHE A 178 -27.26 -3.50 -1.72
N TYR A 179 -27.23 -4.18 -2.84
CA TYR A 179 -28.24 -4.06 -3.90
C TYR A 179 -28.48 -5.38 -4.63
N TYR A 180 -29.64 -5.49 -5.26
CA TYR A 180 -29.85 -6.37 -6.40
C TYR A 180 -30.09 -5.49 -7.62
N LEU A 181 -29.34 -5.73 -8.70
CA LEU A 181 -29.64 -5.21 -10.02
C LEU A 181 -30.34 -6.29 -10.83
N LEU A 182 -31.37 -5.91 -11.58
CA LEU A 182 -32.25 -6.86 -12.29
C LEU A 182 -32.40 -6.44 -13.75
N GLY A 183 -32.73 -7.40 -14.58
CA GLY A 183 -33.14 -7.17 -15.97
C GLY A 183 -32.16 -6.34 -16.79
N ASP A 184 -32.67 -5.33 -17.47
CA ASP A 184 -31.86 -4.49 -18.37
C ASP A 184 -30.88 -3.55 -17.60
N ILE A 185 -31.18 -3.19 -16.36
CA ILE A 185 -30.25 -2.41 -15.53
C ILE A 185 -29.02 -3.25 -15.19
N ALA A 186 -29.20 -4.52 -14.82
CA ALA A 186 -28.07 -5.43 -14.60
C ALA A 186 -27.23 -5.63 -15.88
N ARG A 187 -27.90 -5.78 -17.04
CA ARG A 187 -27.21 -5.90 -18.33
C ARG A 187 -26.45 -4.62 -18.71
N LEU A 188 -27.02 -3.44 -18.44
CA LEU A 188 -26.34 -2.16 -18.67
C LEU A 188 -25.09 -2.02 -17.79
N HIS A 189 -25.19 -2.40 -16.51
CA HIS A 189 -24.06 -2.41 -15.59
C HIS A 189 -22.91 -3.29 -16.12
N GLU A 190 -23.19 -4.53 -16.50
CA GLU A 190 -22.21 -5.44 -17.09
C GLU A 190 -21.65 -4.92 -18.43
N ALA A 191 -22.49 -4.28 -19.25
CA ALA A 191 -22.07 -3.72 -20.53
C ALA A 191 -21.06 -2.58 -20.36
N VAL A 192 -21.25 -1.71 -19.35
CA VAL A 192 -20.31 -0.62 -19.03
C VAL A 192 -18.96 -1.18 -18.59
N LEU A 193 -18.97 -2.21 -17.73
CA LEU A 193 -17.74 -2.87 -17.26
C LEU A 193 -17.03 -3.62 -18.41
N ALA A 194 -17.78 -4.32 -19.25
CA ALA A 194 -17.23 -4.99 -20.42
C ALA A 194 -16.59 -4.00 -21.41
N TYR A 195 -17.27 -2.87 -21.65
CA TYR A 195 -16.73 -1.81 -22.49
C TYR A 195 -15.43 -1.23 -21.91
N ALA A 196 -15.40 -0.93 -20.61
CA ALA A 196 -14.19 -0.41 -19.95
C ALA A 196 -13.01 -1.41 -20.02
N ARG A 197 -13.29 -2.71 -19.84
CA ARG A 197 -12.29 -3.77 -20.00
C ARG A 197 -11.72 -3.79 -21.42
N ASP A 198 -12.60 -3.85 -22.44
CA ASP A 198 -12.19 -3.96 -23.82
C ASP A 198 -11.46 -2.68 -24.29
N PHE A 199 -11.93 -1.52 -23.86
CA PHE A 199 -11.24 -0.25 -24.06
C PHE A 199 -9.81 -0.27 -23.53
N MET A 200 -9.57 -0.81 -22.34
CA MET A 200 -8.20 -0.91 -21.78
C MET A 200 -7.34 -1.94 -22.52
N ILE A 201 -7.93 -3.06 -22.98
CA ILE A 201 -7.23 -4.04 -23.82
C ILE A 201 -6.79 -3.37 -25.13
N ASP A 202 -7.64 -2.57 -25.75
CA ASP A 202 -7.34 -1.82 -26.99
C ASP A 202 -6.24 -0.77 -26.78
N LYS A 203 -6.07 -0.24 -25.55
CA LYS A 203 -4.93 0.61 -25.16
C LYS A 203 -3.64 -0.19 -24.91
N GLY A 204 -3.63 -1.50 -25.09
CA GLY A 204 -2.45 -2.36 -24.95
C GLY A 204 -2.25 -2.91 -23.53
N PHE A 205 -3.25 -2.83 -22.67
CA PHE A 205 -3.16 -3.42 -21.33
C PHE A 205 -3.45 -4.92 -21.36
N THR A 206 -2.68 -5.68 -20.60
CA THR A 206 -2.95 -7.11 -20.38
C THR A 206 -4.06 -7.27 -19.36
N TYR A 207 -5.16 -7.94 -19.75
CA TYR A 207 -6.25 -8.25 -18.83
C TYR A 207 -5.85 -9.33 -17.83
N CYS A 208 -6.12 -9.09 -16.56
CA CYS A 208 -5.79 -9.95 -15.44
C CYS A 208 -7.01 -10.19 -14.55
N ILE A 209 -7.23 -11.42 -14.14
CA ILE A 209 -8.20 -11.79 -13.09
C ILE A 209 -7.39 -12.16 -11.84
N PRO A 210 -7.32 -11.28 -10.83
CA PRO A 210 -6.52 -11.49 -9.63
C PRO A 210 -7.31 -12.26 -8.56
N PRO A 211 -6.65 -12.75 -7.50
CA PRO A 211 -7.33 -13.19 -6.28
C PRO A 211 -8.15 -12.05 -5.65
N PHE A 212 -9.35 -12.35 -5.17
CA PHE A 212 -10.22 -11.37 -4.47
C PHE A 212 -10.08 -11.41 -2.96
N MET A 213 -9.24 -12.29 -2.44
CA MET A 213 -8.80 -12.36 -1.06
C MET A 213 -7.27 -12.33 -1.01
N ILE A 214 -6.71 -11.55 -0.10
CA ILE A 214 -5.27 -11.32 0.02
C ILE A 214 -4.81 -11.40 1.48
N HIS A 215 -3.54 -11.75 1.70
CA HIS A 215 -2.93 -11.78 3.03
C HIS A 215 -2.73 -10.38 3.64
N GLY A 216 -2.65 -10.31 4.97
CA GLY A 216 -2.46 -9.06 5.69
C GLY A 216 -1.22 -8.29 5.27
N ASN A 217 -0.09 -8.95 5.02
CA ASN A 217 1.14 -8.32 4.56
C ASN A 217 1.01 -7.64 3.18
N VAL A 218 0.13 -8.14 2.32
CA VAL A 218 -0.18 -7.49 1.03
C VAL A 218 -0.99 -6.21 1.29
N VAL A 219 -1.97 -6.27 2.20
CA VAL A 219 -2.77 -5.09 2.58
C VAL A 219 -1.88 -3.99 3.17
N GLU A 220 -0.98 -4.34 4.10
CA GLU A 220 0.00 -3.41 4.70
C GLU A 220 0.91 -2.74 3.66
N GLY A 221 1.16 -3.40 2.53
CA GLY A 221 1.95 -2.84 1.42
C GLY A 221 1.22 -1.79 0.57
N VAL A 222 -0.12 -1.73 0.64
CA VAL A 222 -0.96 -0.91 -0.26
C VAL A 222 -1.88 0.08 0.44
N MET A 223 -1.99 0.02 1.77
CA MET A 223 -2.77 1.00 2.57
C MET A 223 -2.22 1.17 3.98
N SER A 224 -2.65 2.25 4.65
CA SER A 224 -2.30 2.48 6.04
C SER A 224 -3.02 1.49 6.98
N GLN A 225 -2.45 1.25 8.17
CA GLN A 225 -3.10 0.40 9.18
C GLN A 225 -4.48 0.94 9.59
N THR A 226 -4.63 2.26 9.68
CA THR A 226 -5.90 2.90 10.02
C THR A 226 -6.96 2.63 8.95
N ASP A 227 -6.58 2.74 7.67
CA ASP A 227 -7.48 2.46 6.55
C ASP A 227 -7.84 0.97 6.50
N MET A 228 -6.87 0.09 6.74
CA MET A 228 -7.08 -1.35 6.81
C MET A 228 -8.17 -1.72 7.82
N ASP A 229 -8.08 -1.22 9.05
CA ASP A 229 -9.05 -1.49 10.11
C ASP A 229 -10.43 -0.89 9.81
N GLY A 230 -10.46 0.29 9.19
CA GLY A 230 -11.67 1.04 8.84
C GLY A 230 -12.40 0.50 7.63
N MET A 231 -11.68 0.04 6.60
CA MET A 231 -12.22 -0.25 5.28
C MET A 231 -12.31 -1.74 4.93
N MET A 232 -11.37 -2.58 5.39
CA MET A 232 -11.24 -3.95 4.92
C MET A 232 -12.11 -4.94 5.70
N TYR A 233 -12.77 -5.87 4.99
CA TYR A 233 -13.39 -7.04 5.60
C TYR A 233 -12.35 -8.14 5.79
N LYS A 234 -12.18 -8.61 7.02
CA LYS A 234 -11.30 -9.72 7.37
C LYS A 234 -12.10 -11.02 7.48
N ILE A 235 -11.56 -12.12 6.98
CA ILE A 235 -12.12 -13.46 7.18
C ILE A 235 -11.75 -13.92 8.60
N GLU A 236 -12.77 -14.32 9.37
CA GLU A 236 -12.57 -14.79 10.74
C GLU A 236 -11.79 -16.10 10.75
N GLY A 237 -10.77 -16.18 11.62
CA GLY A 237 -9.92 -17.36 11.77
C GLY A 237 -8.82 -17.53 10.73
N GLU A 238 -8.73 -16.64 9.74
CA GLU A 238 -7.72 -16.71 8.67
C GLU A 238 -6.96 -15.39 8.52
N ASP A 239 -5.75 -15.45 7.95
CA ASP A 239 -5.01 -14.27 7.49
C ASP A 239 -5.41 -13.92 6.06
N LEU A 240 -6.72 -13.65 5.86
CA LEU A 240 -7.28 -13.26 4.57
C LEU A 240 -8.21 -12.06 4.73
N TYR A 241 -8.16 -11.18 3.74
CA TYR A 241 -8.99 -9.98 3.65
C TYR A 241 -9.63 -9.91 2.26
N LEU A 242 -10.91 -9.55 2.20
CA LEU A 242 -11.56 -9.23 0.92
C LEU A 242 -10.97 -7.93 0.36
N ILE A 243 -10.69 -7.90 -0.93
CA ILE A 243 -10.10 -6.72 -1.59
C ILE A 243 -11.08 -5.54 -1.62
N GLY A 244 -10.57 -4.34 -1.35
CA GLY A 244 -11.29 -3.08 -1.60
C GLY A 244 -11.11 -2.55 -3.02
N THR A 245 -10.21 -3.17 -3.80
CA THR A 245 -9.88 -2.91 -5.21
C THR A 245 -8.93 -4.00 -5.71
N SER A 246 -8.99 -4.34 -6.99
CA SER A 246 -8.03 -5.27 -7.62
C SER A 246 -6.60 -4.71 -7.64
N GLU A 247 -6.42 -3.39 -7.49
CA GLU A 247 -5.11 -2.75 -7.29
C GLU A 247 -4.28 -3.47 -6.23
N HIS A 248 -4.89 -3.80 -5.08
CA HIS A 248 -4.22 -4.47 -3.98
C HIS A 248 -3.59 -5.81 -4.41
N SER A 249 -4.36 -6.64 -5.08
CA SER A 249 -3.89 -7.95 -5.56
C SER A 249 -2.86 -7.82 -6.67
N MET A 250 -3.05 -6.86 -7.59
CA MET A 250 -2.13 -6.67 -8.72
C MET A 250 -0.78 -6.12 -8.27
N ILE A 251 -0.75 -5.22 -7.28
CA ILE A 251 0.50 -4.75 -6.66
C ILE A 251 1.12 -5.89 -5.85
N GLY A 252 0.32 -6.64 -5.10
CA GLY A 252 0.77 -7.81 -4.35
C GLY A 252 1.45 -8.89 -5.21
N ARG A 253 1.10 -8.98 -6.50
CA ARG A 253 1.72 -9.91 -7.45
C ARG A 253 3.23 -9.74 -7.59
N VAL A 254 3.76 -8.56 -7.34
CA VAL A 254 5.18 -8.23 -7.49
C VAL A 254 5.93 -8.12 -6.15
N ILE A 255 5.29 -8.53 -5.05
CA ILE A 255 5.91 -8.54 -3.71
C ILE A 255 7.18 -9.42 -3.74
N ASP A 256 8.27 -8.93 -3.16
CA ASP A 256 9.58 -9.62 -3.10
C ASP A 256 10.13 -10.09 -4.46
N GLN A 257 9.68 -9.48 -5.57
CA GLN A 257 10.17 -9.77 -6.90
C GLN A 257 11.13 -8.69 -7.40
N ILE A 258 12.19 -9.13 -8.06
CA ILE A 258 13.04 -8.27 -8.89
C ILE A 258 12.60 -8.45 -10.33
N ILE A 259 12.00 -7.40 -10.88
CA ILE A 259 11.51 -7.41 -12.27
C ILE A 259 12.67 -7.05 -13.20
N PRO A 260 13.02 -7.90 -14.17
CA PRO A 260 14.02 -7.57 -15.17
C PRO A 260 13.62 -6.31 -15.96
N GLU A 261 14.59 -5.47 -16.29
CA GLU A 261 14.35 -4.18 -16.96
C GLU A 261 13.67 -4.34 -18.33
N ASP A 262 14.02 -5.41 -19.07
CA ASP A 262 13.42 -5.75 -20.37
C ASP A 262 11.95 -6.19 -20.28
N LYS A 263 11.40 -6.35 -19.06
CA LYS A 263 9.98 -6.66 -18.79
C LYS A 263 9.18 -5.42 -18.37
N LEU A 264 9.76 -4.24 -18.41
CA LEU A 264 9.09 -2.97 -18.10
C LEU A 264 8.80 -2.19 -19.40
N PRO A 265 7.69 -1.43 -19.45
CA PRO A 265 6.63 -1.39 -18.44
C PRO A 265 5.72 -2.63 -18.48
N GLN A 266 5.17 -3.02 -17.33
CA GLN A 266 4.05 -3.96 -17.27
C GLN A 266 2.75 -3.16 -17.16
N THR A 267 1.87 -3.31 -18.13
CA THR A 267 0.56 -2.64 -18.18
C THR A 267 -0.53 -3.68 -17.95
N LEU A 268 -1.23 -3.58 -16.83
CA LEU A 268 -2.26 -4.53 -16.42
C LEU A 268 -3.59 -3.82 -16.21
N THR A 269 -4.67 -4.45 -16.62
CA THR A 269 -6.03 -4.03 -16.31
C THR A 269 -6.82 -5.18 -15.71
N SER A 270 -7.72 -4.88 -14.79
CA SER A 270 -8.45 -5.91 -14.04
C SER A 270 -9.84 -5.44 -13.67
N TYR A 271 -10.83 -6.31 -13.92
CA TYR A 271 -12.14 -6.24 -13.29
C TYR A 271 -12.12 -6.97 -11.96
N SER A 272 -12.79 -6.42 -10.95
CA SER A 272 -13.09 -7.15 -9.71
C SER A 272 -14.33 -6.64 -8.99
N PRO A 273 -15.02 -7.50 -8.23
CA PRO A 273 -15.83 -7.04 -7.11
C PRO A 273 -14.91 -6.40 -6.06
N CYS A 274 -15.41 -5.39 -5.38
CA CYS A 274 -14.71 -4.65 -4.34
C CYS A 274 -15.58 -4.59 -3.09
N PHE A 275 -14.96 -4.72 -1.92
CA PHE A 275 -15.65 -4.78 -0.64
C PHE A 275 -15.07 -3.75 0.33
N ARG A 276 -15.90 -2.80 0.80
CA ARG A 276 -15.49 -1.76 1.74
C ARG A 276 -16.51 -1.60 2.85
N LYS A 277 -16.04 -1.45 4.09
CA LYS A 277 -16.91 -1.20 5.26
C LYS A 277 -17.55 0.18 5.25
N GLU A 278 -17.02 1.14 4.47
CA GLU A 278 -17.49 2.52 4.35
C GLU A 278 -17.78 3.22 5.69
N LYS A 279 -17.02 2.87 6.74
CA LYS A 279 -17.18 3.45 8.08
C LYS A 279 -16.75 4.92 8.09
N GLY A 280 -17.62 5.79 8.62
CA GLY A 280 -17.32 7.22 8.82
C GLY A 280 -17.51 8.10 7.60
N SER A 281 -17.93 7.58 6.47
CA SER A 281 -18.27 8.37 5.30
C SER A 281 -19.71 8.88 5.45
N HIS A 282 -19.86 10.11 5.94
CA HIS A 282 -21.10 10.84 5.96
C HIS A 282 -21.04 11.92 4.88
N GLY A 283 -21.93 11.90 3.94
CA GLY A 283 -22.01 12.92 2.91
C GLY A 283 -22.99 12.59 1.81
N ILE A 284 -23.26 13.54 1.06
CA ILE A 284 -24.07 13.74 -0.14
C ILE A 284 -24.63 12.43 -0.71
N GLU A 285 -25.96 12.28 -0.64
CA GLU A 285 -26.75 11.19 -1.20
C GLU A 285 -26.53 9.79 -0.59
N GLU A 286 -26.85 9.65 0.70
CA GLU A 286 -26.95 8.33 1.37
C GLU A 286 -28.03 7.43 0.75
N ARG A 287 -28.91 7.98 -0.06
CA ARG A 287 -29.99 7.26 -0.75
C ARG A 287 -29.45 6.58 -2.02
N GLY A 288 -29.67 5.26 -2.13
CA GLY A 288 -29.39 4.50 -3.35
C GLY A 288 -28.08 3.71 -3.30
N ILE A 289 -27.43 3.59 -4.45
CA ILE A 289 -26.22 2.76 -4.65
C ILE A 289 -24.96 3.59 -4.90
N TYR A 290 -24.94 4.83 -4.43
CA TYR A 290 -23.80 5.71 -4.64
C TYR A 290 -22.60 5.35 -3.74
N ARG A 291 -22.86 5.00 -2.47
CA ARG A 291 -21.86 4.55 -1.51
C ARG A 291 -22.33 3.27 -0.82
N ILE A 292 -21.69 2.18 -1.16
CA ILE A 292 -22.15 0.83 -0.87
C ILE A 292 -20.99 -0.08 -0.48
N HIS A 293 -21.31 -1.18 0.22
CA HIS A 293 -20.31 -2.12 0.74
C HIS A 293 -19.72 -3.03 -0.32
N GLN A 294 -20.45 -3.28 -1.40
CA GLN A 294 -20.04 -4.11 -2.53
C GLN A 294 -20.29 -3.35 -3.84
N PHE A 295 -19.24 -3.22 -4.66
CA PHE A 295 -19.30 -2.60 -5.97
C PHE A 295 -18.30 -3.27 -6.92
N GLU A 296 -18.36 -2.96 -8.18
CA GLU A 296 -17.44 -3.45 -9.21
C GLU A 296 -16.53 -2.35 -9.70
N LYS A 297 -15.31 -2.73 -10.07
CA LYS A 297 -14.29 -1.78 -10.52
C LYS A 297 -13.44 -2.37 -11.65
N GLN A 298 -13.19 -1.57 -12.68
CA GLN A 298 -12.15 -1.81 -13.67
C GLN A 298 -10.93 -0.97 -13.30
N GLU A 299 -9.79 -1.62 -13.09
CA GLU A 299 -8.56 -0.99 -12.60
C GLU A 299 -7.47 -0.96 -13.66
N MET A 300 -6.57 0.00 -13.57
CA MET A 300 -5.38 0.15 -14.41
C MET A 300 -4.14 0.19 -13.52
N ILE A 301 -3.17 -0.70 -13.76
CA ILE A 301 -1.89 -0.72 -13.06
C ILE A 301 -0.76 -0.71 -14.07
N VAL A 302 0.22 0.16 -13.84
CA VAL A 302 1.46 0.19 -14.59
C VAL A 302 2.63 0.07 -13.64
N VAL A 303 3.47 -0.94 -13.86
CA VAL A 303 4.77 -1.07 -13.20
C VAL A 303 5.82 -0.64 -14.22
N CYS A 304 6.50 0.48 -13.95
CA CYS A 304 7.46 1.09 -14.87
C CYS A 304 8.72 1.54 -14.13
N LYS A 305 9.70 2.04 -14.87
CA LYS A 305 10.86 2.72 -14.30
C LYS A 305 10.43 4.03 -13.62
N PRO A 306 11.14 4.47 -12.55
CA PRO A 306 10.81 5.72 -11.85
C PRO A 306 10.75 6.94 -12.77
N GLU A 307 11.67 7.04 -13.74
CA GLU A 307 11.74 8.13 -14.72
C GLU A 307 10.52 8.21 -15.64
N ASP A 308 9.85 7.08 -15.90
CA ASP A 308 8.68 6.99 -16.78
C ASP A 308 7.35 7.23 -16.02
N SER A 309 7.39 7.32 -14.70
CA SER A 309 6.17 7.30 -13.87
C SER A 309 5.26 8.51 -14.10
N ARG A 310 5.84 9.70 -14.38
CA ARG A 310 5.05 10.90 -14.68
C ARG A 310 4.31 10.76 -16.01
N ASP A 311 4.96 10.24 -17.04
CA ASP A 311 4.33 10.03 -18.36
C ASP A 311 3.20 9.00 -18.27
N TRP A 312 3.37 7.95 -17.46
CA TRP A 312 2.32 6.98 -17.21
C TRP A 312 1.17 7.55 -16.39
N TYR A 313 1.45 8.39 -15.39
CA TYR A 313 0.42 9.10 -14.65
C TYR A 313 -0.47 9.94 -15.59
N GLU A 314 0.14 10.72 -16.48
CA GLU A 314 -0.57 11.52 -17.49
C GLU A 314 -1.41 10.65 -18.44
N LYS A 315 -0.90 9.53 -18.89
CA LYS A 315 -1.64 8.60 -19.76
C LYS A 315 -2.85 7.98 -19.05
N LEU A 316 -2.67 7.54 -17.78
CA LEU A 316 -3.72 6.83 -17.04
C LEU A 316 -4.95 7.72 -16.81
N TRP A 317 -4.76 8.95 -16.32
CA TRP A 317 -5.91 9.81 -16.10
C TRP A 317 -6.56 10.24 -17.43
N ARG A 318 -5.78 10.42 -18.52
CA ARG A 318 -6.34 10.71 -19.84
C ARG A 318 -7.16 9.55 -20.40
N PHE A 319 -6.78 8.31 -20.15
CA PHE A 319 -7.61 7.15 -20.48
C PHE A 319 -8.94 7.18 -19.71
N SER A 320 -8.94 7.56 -18.44
CA SER A 320 -10.17 7.76 -17.69
C SER A 320 -11.08 8.83 -18.31
N VAL A 321 -10.51 9.98 -18.67
CA VAL A 321 -11.23 11.04 -19.39
C VAL A 321 -11.83 10.52 -20.70
N GLU A 322 -11.02 9.84 -21.53
CA GLU A 322 -11.45 9.30 -22.82
C GLU A 322 -12.62 8.30 -22.65
N LEU A 323 -12.52 7.40 -21.64
CA LEU A 323 -13.57 6.44 -21.34
C LEU A 323 -14.90 7.14 -21.03
N PHE A 324 -14.91 8.13 -20.13
CA PHE A 324 -16.13 8.87 -19.79
C PHE A 324 -16.65 9.71 -20.95
N ARG A 325 -15.75 10.29 -21.76
CA ARG A 325 -16.12 11.03 -22.96
C ARG A 325 -16.76 10.15 -24.05
N ASN A 326 -16.38 8.88 -24.11
CA ASN A 326 -17.04 7.91 -25.01
C ASN A 326 -18.49 7.62 -24.60
N PHE A 327 -18.89 7.94 -23.37
CA PHE A 327 -20.29 7.92 -22.90
C PHE A 327 -20.95 9.30 -22.97
N ASP A 328 -20.34 10.29 -23.65
CA ASP A 328 -20.80 11.68 -23.70
C ASP A 328 -20.93 12.37 -22.34
N ILE A 329 -20.26 11.84 -21.31
CA ILE A 329 -20.28 12.42 -19.97
C ILE A 329 -19.19 13.50 -19.89
N PRO A 330 -19.53 14.77 -19.62
CA PRO A 330 -18.55 15.82 -19.33
C PRO A 330 -17.80 15.49 -18.05
N VAL A 331 -16.48 15.73 -18.04
CA VAL A 331 -15.64 15.49 -16.87
C VAL A 331 -14.67 16.63 -16.65
N ARG A 332 -14.15 16.75 -15.42
CA ARG A 332 -13.02 17.61 -15.09
C ARG A 332 -11.92 16.81 -14.39
N GLN A 333 -10.68 17.23 -14.60
CA GLN A 333 -9.56 16.79 -13.82
C GLN A 333 -9.37 17.69 -12.62
N LEU A 334 -9.35 17.12 -11.43
CA LEU A 334 -9.12 17.79 -10.16
C LEU A 334 -7.83 17.27 -9.55
N GLU A 335 -6.78 18.10 -9.50
CA GLU A 335 -5.50 17.74 -8.89
C GLU A 335 -5.62 17.77 -7.37
N CYS A 336 -5.34 16.64 -6.71
CA CYS A 336 -5.40 16.56 -5.25
C CYS A 336 -4.29 17.37 -4.60
N CYS A 337 -4.64 18.16 -3.58
CA CYS A 337 -3.67 18.92 -2.79
C CYS A 337 -2.95 18.03 -1.75
N SER A 338 -1.91 18.56 -1.16
CA SER A 338 -1.03 17.85 -0.24
C SER A 338 -1.72 17.28 1.00
N GLY A 339 -2.76 17.95 1.52
CA GLY A 339 -3.52 17.52 2.70
C GLY A 339 -4.56 16.43 2.40
N ASP A 340 -5.09 16.42 1.17
CA ASP A 340 -6.03 15.40 0.70
C ASP A 340 -5.31 14.14 0.18
N LEU A 341 -4.05 14.28 -0.25
CA LEU A 341 -3.27 13.19 -0.82
C LEU A 341 -2.97 12.10 0.21
N ALA A 342 -3.38 10.86 -0.06
CA ALA A 342 -3.08 9.71 0.80
C ALA A 342 -1.57 9.53 1.02
N ASP A 343 -1.16 8.97 2.18
CA ASP A 343 0.25 8.90 2.60
C ASP A 343 1.14 8.09 1.68
N LEU A 344 0.59 7.10 1.00
CA LEU A 344 1.33 6.24 0.07
C LEU A 344 1.51 6.86 -1.33
N LYS A 345 0.79 7.94 -1.64
CA LYS A 345 0.80 8.57 -2.95
C LYS A 345 1.83 9.69 -3.04
N VAL A 346 2.49 9.78 -4.19
CA VAL A 346 3.38 10.88 -4.56
C VAL A 346 2.60 12.01 -5.23
N LYS A 347 1.61 11.65 -6.05
CA LYS A 347 0.72 12.56 -6.77
C LYS A 347 -0.61 11.83 -7.04
N SER A 348 -1.72 12.56 -7.09
CA SER A 348 -3.04 12.03 -7.42
C SER A 348 -3.90 13.10 -8.07
N CYS A 349 -4.80 12.68 -8.93
CA CYS A 349 -5.92 13.50 -9.37
C CYS A 349 -7.18 12.66 -9.42
N ASP A 350 -8.31 13.33 -9.32
CA ASP A 350 -9.62 12.76 -9.56
C ASP A 350 -10.16 13.19 -10.92
N ILE A 351 -10.88 12.30 -11.58
CA ILE A 351 -11.67 12.60 -12.74
C ILE A 351 -13.12 12.63 -12.29
N GLU A 352 -13.68 13.83 -12.20
CA GLU A 352 -15.04 14.04 -11.73
C GLU A 352 -15.99 14.15 -12.91
N ALA A 353 -17.05 13.35 -12.87
CA ALA A 353 -18.10 13.34 -13.88
C ALA A 353 -19.20 14.35 -13.53
N TRP A 354 -19.66 15.12 -14.52
CA TRP A 354 -20.75 16.06 -14.35
C TRP A 354 -22.05 15.37 -13.95
N SER A 355 -22.63 15.78 -12.85
CA SER A 355 -23.98 15.39 -12.43
C SER A 355 -25.01 16.48 -12.81
N PRO A 356 -25.88 16.24 -13.83
CA PRO A 356 -26.90 17.22 -14.19
C PRO A 356 -27.95 17.45 -13.10
N ARG A 357 -28.14 16.46 -12.21
CA ARG A 357 -29.01 16.58 -11.04
C ARG A 357 -28.43 17.52 -9.98
N GLN A 358 -27.15 17.35 -9.65
CA GLN A 358 -26.48 18.13 -8.62
C GLN A 358 -25.91 19.45 -9.18
N GLN A 359 -25.84 19.59 -10.49
CA GLN A 359 -25.24 20.72 -11.23
C GLN A 359 -23.79 21.00 -10.81
N LYS A 360 -23.06 19.94 -10.56
CA LYS A 360 -21.65 20.00 -10.20
C LYS A 360 -20.90 18.78 -10.73
#